data_0647637ceef13fc4001285b27e537a2f
#
_entry.id   0647637ceef13fc4001285b27e537a2f
#
_cell.length_a   1.000
_cell.length_b   1.000
_cell.length_c   1.000
_cell.angle_alpha   90.00
_cell.angle_beta   90.00
_cell.angle_gamma   90.00
#
_symmetry.space_group_name_H-M   'P 1'
#
loop_
_entity.id
_entity.type
_entity.pdbx_description
1 polymer ?
#
loop_
_entity_poly.entity_id
_entity_poly.type
_entity_poly.pdbx_seq_one_letter_code
_entity_poly.pdbx_strand_id
1 'polypeptide(L)'
;EVRGAEAMSMLQALSTGHSGSFSSIHANSCRDALRRLETMVLMGMDMPLGAIQGLIASSVDILIHLGRCLNGERKILEISEIKDYSRTEYETHTLFQYDKDHGLEIREDLFHVEKLKDYGQYEKYCEAVKLFREGRAEQKKARA
;
A
#
# COMPACT_ATOMS: atom_id res chain seq x y z
N GLU A 1 -9.17 11.49 -6.47
CA GLU A 1 -9.97 10.36 -5.96
C GLU A 1 -10.58 9.59 -7.12
N VAL A 2 -10.53 8.26 -7.04
CA VAL A 2 -11.09 7.36 -8.06
C VAL A 2 -12.38 6.75 -7.53
N ARG A 3 -13.47 6.82 -8.33
CA ARG A 3 -14.81 6.36 -7.92
C ARG A 3 -15.50 5.46 -8.93
N GLY A 4 -15.03 5.40 -10.18
CA GLY A 4 -15.68 4.68 -11.27
C GLY A 4 -14.75 4.31 -12.42
N ALA A 5 -15.28 4.34 -13.64
CA ALA A 5 -14.61 3.90 -14.87
C ALA A 5 -13.27 4.60 -15.18
N GLU A 6 -13.04 5.79 -14.61
CA GLU A 6 -11.77 6.51 -14.72
C GLU A 6 -10.58 5.77 -14.07
N ALA A 7 -10.85 4.72 -13.29
CA ALA A 7 -9.80 3.89 -12.71
C ALA A 7 -8.83 3.34 -13.76
N MET A 8 -9.33 2.97 -14.94
CA MET A 8 -8.49 2.49 -16.05
C MET A 8 -7.50 3.55 -16.51
N SER A 9 -7.97 4.79 -16.72
CA SER A 9 -7.10 5.91 -17.14
C SER A 9 -6.04 6.22 -16.08
N MET A 10 -6.40 6.14 -14.79
CA MET A 10 -5.46 6.29 -13.70
C MET A 10 -4.38 5.20 -13.75
N LEU A 11 -4.76 3.92 -13.86
CA LEU A 11 -3.81 2.80 -13.91
C LEU A 11 -2.88 2.92 -15.13
N GLN A 12 -3.39 3.31 -16.28
CA GLN A 12 -2.58 3.58 -17.49
C GLN A 12 -1.57 4.70 -17.23
N ALA A 13 -1.97 5.79 -16.59
CA ALA A 13 -1.06 6.88 -16.25
C ALA A 13 0.04 6.42 -15.29
N LEU A 14 -0.31 5.62 -14.26
CA LEU A 14 0.65 5.07 -13.30
C LEU A 14 1.66 4.11 -13.98
N SER A 15 1.20 3.30 -14.96
CA SER A 15 2.05 2.34 -15.68
C SER A 15 2.96 2.99 -16.73
N THR A 16 2.70 4.23 -17.16
CA THR A 16 3.44 4.92 -18.24
C THR A 16 4.53 5.88 -17.74
N GLY A 17 5.15 5.57 -16.61
CA GLY A 17 6.34 6.29 -16.13
C GLY A 17 6.07 7.55 -15.30
N HIS A 18 4.85 7.77 -14.84
CA HIS A 18 4.51 8.82 -13.88
C HIS A 18 4.83 8.39 -12.45
N SER A 19 6.10 8.11 -12.18
CA SER A 19 6.58 7.71 -10.85
C SER A 19 6.25 8.76 -9.79
N GLY A 20 5.88 8.32 -8.58
CA GLY A 20 5.54 9.21 -7.48
C GLY A 20 4.13 9.78 -7.53
N SER A 21 3.24 9.21 -8.34
CA SER A 21 1.82 9.57 -8.36
C SER A 21 1.08 9.05 -7.13
N PHE A 22 0.08 9.82 -6.70
CA PHE A 22 -0.81 9.46 -5.59
C PHE A 22 -2.26 9.55 -6.05
N SER A 23 -3.05 8.59 -5.60
CA SER A 23 -4.50 8.61 -5.75
C SER A 23 -5.17 8.13 -4.47
N SER A 24 -6.46 8.34 -4.33
CA SER A 24 -7.24 7.86 -3.21
C SER A 24 -8.47 7.09 -3.68
N ILE A 25 -8.87 6.13 -2.88
CA ILE A 25 -10.03 5.27 -3.10
C ILE A 25 -10.70 4.97 -1.75
N HIS A 26 -12.01 4.92 -1.71
CA HIS A 26 -12.72 4.45 -0.52
C HIS A 26 -12.73 2.94 -0.45
N ALA A 27 -12.14 2.38 0.61
CA ALA A 27 -12.13 0.94 0.89
C ALA A 27 -11.98 0.69 2.40
N ASN A 28 -12.31 -0.52 2.86
CA ASN A 28 -12.23 -0.88 4.27
C ASN A 28 -10.89 -1.50 4.66
N SER A 29 -10.04 -1.81 3.69
CA SER A 29 -8.68 -2.37 3.87
C SER A 29 -7.87 -2.18 2.59
N CYS A 30 -6.55 -2.41 2.65
CA CYS A 30 -5.70 -2.45 1.46
C CYS A 30 -6.18 -3.50 0.46
N ARG A 31 -6.55 -4.68 0.92
CA ARG A 31 -7.06 -5.76 0.06
C ARG A 31 -8.40 -5.40 -0.61
N ASP A 32 -9.30 -4.75 0.11
CA ASP A 32 -10.58 -4.29 -0.46
C ASP A 32 -10.39 -3.18 -1.49
N ALA A 33 -9.36 -2.34 -1.33
CA ALA A 33 -9.00 -1.33 -2.33
C ALA A 33 -8.65 -1.96 -3.68
N LEU A 34 -7.87 -3.05 -3.68
CA LEU A 34 -7.53 -3.78 -4.90
C LEU A 34 -8.77 -4.34 -5.61
N ARG A 35 -9.65 -5.03 -4.87
CA ARG A 35 -10.92 -5.56 -5.41
C ARG A 35 -11.84 -4.46 -5.94
N ARG A 36 -11.85 -3.31 -5.27
CA ARG A 36 -12.63 -2.17 -5.71
C ARG A 36 -12.08 -1.56 -6.99
N LEU A 37 -10.75 -1.49 -7.15
CA LEU A 37 -10.11 -1.08 -8.40
C LEU A 37 -10.50 -2.01 -9.55
N GLU A 38 -10.46 -3.34 -9.36
CA GLU A 38 -10.92 -4.32 -10.34
C GLU A 38 -12.36 -4.03 -10.80
N THR A 39 -13.25 -3.85 -9.83
CA THR A 39 -14.67 -3.54 -10.12
C THR A 39 -14.82 -2.23 -10.91
N MET A 40 -14.09 -1.19 -10.55
CA MET A 40 -14.14 0.10 -11.24
C MET A 40 -13.64 0.00 -12.68
N VAL A 41 -12.57 -0.75 -12.94
CA VAL A 41 -12.08 -0.99 -14.31
C VAL A 41 -13.14 -1.74 -15.14
N LEU A 42 -13.76 -2.77 -14.57
CA LEU A 42 -14.83 -3.54 -15.22
C LEU A 42 -16.09 -2.71 -15.52
N MET A 43 -16.34 -1.63 -14.78
CA MET A 43 -17.45 -0.70 -15.08
C MET A 43 -17.23 0.08 -16.40
N GLY A 44 -15.98 0.27 -16.80
CA GLY A 44 -15.63 1.06 -17.96
C GLY A 44 -15.10 0.25 -19.16
N MET A 45 -14.72 -1.00 -18.95
CA MET A 45 -14.05 -1.79 -19.98
C MET A 45 -14.29 -3.30 -19.78
N ASP A 46 -14.62 -3.98 -20.88
CA ASP A 46 -14.72 -5.43 -20.90
C ASP A 46 -13.32 -6.04 -21.12
N MET A 47 -12.69 -6.44 -20.03
CA MET A 47 -11.35 -7.07 -20.01
C MET A 47 -11.36 -8.33 -19.16
N PRO A 48 -10.54 -9.34 -19.51
CA PRO A 48 -10.32 -10.49 -18.64
C PRO A 48 -9.80 -10.04 -17.26
N LEU A 49 -10.37 -10.57 -16.18
CA LEU A 49 -10.03 -10.20 -14.82
C LEU A 49 -8.53 -10.32 -14.54
N GLY A 50 -7.87 -11.38 -15.04
CA GLY A 50 -6.42 -11.55 -14.88
C GLY A 50 -5.58 -10.45 -15.54
N ALA A 51 -6.05 -9.86 -16.65
CA ALA A 51 -5.36 -8.73 -17.29
C ALA A 51 -5.51 -7.45 -16.43
N ILE A 52 -6.68 -7.23 -15.84
CA ILE A 52 -6.93 -6.11 -14.92
C ILE A 52 -6.03 -6.24 -13.68
N GLN A 53 -5.98 -7.43 -13.10
CA GLN A 53 -5.18 -7.71 -11.92
C GLN A 53 -3.68 -7.54 -12.18
N GLY A 54 -3.19 -8.02 -13.33
CA GLY A 54 -1.81 -7.80 -13.76
C GLY A 54 -1.49 -6.31 -13.95
N LEU A 55 -2.42 -5.54 -14.54
CA LEU A 55 -2.26 -4.09 -14.69
C LEU A 55 -2.20 -3.39 -13.33
N ILE A 56 -3.08 -3.73 -12.39
CA ILE A 56 -3.08 -3.16 -11.03
C ILE A 56 -1.77 -3.48 -10.32
N ALA A 57 -1.32 -4.74 -10.35
CA ALA A 57 -0.09 -5.16 -9.69
C ALA A 57 1.16 -4.48 -10.25
N SER A 58 1.18 -4.18 -11.56
CA SER A 58 2.31 -3.47 -12.19
C SER A 58 2.26 -1.95 -12.02
N SER A 59 1.11 -1.38 -11.62
CA SER A 59 0.89 0.06 -11.56
C SER A 59 0.89 0.62 -10.14
N VAL A 60 0.56 -0.21 -9.15
CA VAL A 60 0.41 0.21 -7.74
C VAL A 60 1.51 -0.44 -6.91
N ASP A 61 2.38 0.35 -6.33
CA ASP A 61 3.47 -0.14 -5.49
C ASP A 61 3.01 -0.30 -4.03
N ILE A 62 2.40 0.76 -3.47
CA ILE A 62 2.08 0.87 -2.03
C ILE A 62 0.62 1.26 -1.83
N LEU A 63 -0.01 0.60 -0.87
CA LEU A 63 -1.36 0.90 -0.39
C LEU A 63 -1.27 1.40 1.06
N ILE A 64 -1.96 2.50 1.36
CA ILE A 64 -2.02 3.07 2.70
C ILE A 64 -3.49 3.15 3.12
N HIS A 65 -3.87 2.34 4.10
CA HIS A 65 -5.21 2.35 4.67
C HIS A 65 -5.29 3.32 5.85
N LEU A 66 -6.15 4.32 5.71
CA LEU A 66 -6.48 5.30 6.73
C LEU A 66 -7.86 4.97 7.31
N GLY A 67 -7.95 4.83 8.62
CA GLY A 67 -9.22 4.56 9.29
C GLY A 67 -9.46 5.42 10.51
N ARG A 68 -10.68 5.36 11.05
CA ARG A 68 -11.04 5.99 12.32
C ARG A 68 -10.89 4.99 13.46
N CYS A 69 -10.19 5.40 14.50
CA CYS A 69 -10.13 4.66 15.76
C CYS A 69 -11.39 4.92 16.60
N LEU A 70 -11.60 4.11 17.64
CA LEU A 70 -12.75 4.24 18.55
C LEU A 70 -12.85 5.62 19.22
N ASN A 71 -11.73 6.30 19.44
CA ASN A 71 -11.66 7.65 19.95
C ASN A 71 -11.97 8.75 18.93
N GLY A 72 -12.35 8.38 17.68
CA GLY A 72 -12.66 9.31 16.59
C GLY A 72 -11.45 9.83 15.81
N GLU A 73 -10.22 9.56 16.25
CA GLU A 73 -9.01 9.97 15.54
C GLU A 73 -8.82 9.18 14.24
N ARG A 74 -8.28 9.85 13.23
CA ARG A 74 -7.84 9.20 11.99
C ARG A 74 -6.39 8.76 12.13
N LYS A 75 -6.12 7.50 11.82
CA LYS A 75 -4.78 6.91 11.89
C LYS A 75 -4.50 6.08 10.65
N ILE A 76 -3.22 5.89 10.36
CA ILE A 76 -2.79 4.86 9.43
C ILE A 76 -3.00 3.53 10.14
N LEU A 77 -3.84 2.67 9.56
CA LEU A 77 -4.15 1.35 10.10
C LEU A 77 -3.28 0.27 9.48
N GLU A 78 -2.93 0.45 8.19
CA GLU A 78 -2.14 -0.53 7.44
C GLU A 78 -1.35 0.19 6.35
N ILE A 79 -0.12 -0.26 6.11
CA ILE A 79 0.66 0.04 4.91
C ILE A 79 1.09 -1.29 4.33
N SER A 80 0.69 -1.55 3.07
CA SER A 80 1.00 -2.78 2.37
C SER A 80 1.64 -2.50 1.03
N GLU A 81 2.60 -3.33 0.64
CA GLU A 81 3.23 -3.38 -0.66
C GLU A 81 2.59 -4.48 -1.50
N ILE A 82 2.43 -4.26 -2.80
CA ILE A 82 2.13 -5.33 -3.75
C ILE A 82 3.45 -5.90 -4.22
N LYS A 83 3.74 -7.15 -3.83
CA LYS A 83 4.97 -7.84 -4.17
C LYS A 83 4.92 -8.46 -5.55
N ASP A 84 3.83 -9.13 -5.85
CA ASP A 84 3.64 -9.84 -7.11
C ASP A 84 2.16 -10.15 -7.35
N TYR A 85 1.88 -10.65 -8.54
CA TYR A 85 0.58 -11.18 -8.92
C TYR A 85 0.77 -12.57 -9.56
N SER A 86 0.23 -13.59 -8.92
CA SER A 86 0.28 -14.96 -9.45
C SER A 86 -1.09 -15.64 -9.42
N ARG A 87 -1.51 -16.19 -10.55
CA ARG A 87 -2.65 -17.11 -10.73
C ARG A 87 -4.01 -16.61 -10.22
N THR A 88 -4.31 -15.31 -10.16
CA THR A 88 -5.57 -14.72 -9.68
C THR A 88 -5.53 -14.09 -8.29
N GLU A 89 -4.39 -14.07 -7.60
CA GLU A 89 -4.26 -13.41 -6.30
C GLU A 89 -3.08 -12.45 -6.28
N TYR A 90 -3.27 -11.31 -5.59
CA TYR A 90 -2.18 -10.40 -5.27
C TYR A 90 -1.38 -10.97 -4.10
N GLU A 91 -0.08 -11.04 -4.27
CA GLU A 91 0.84 -11.28 -3.16
C GLU A 91 1.18 -9.91 -2.54
N THR A 92 0.60 -9.65 -1.36
CA THR A 92 0.83 -8.39 -0.64
C THR A 92 1.65 -8.62 0.62
N HIS A 93 2.57 -7.70 0.89
CA HIS A 93 3.33 -7.62 2.13
C HIS A 93 2.78 -6.51 3.01
N THR A 94 2.42 -6.82 4.25
CA THR A 94 2.07 -5.80 5.23
C THR A 94 3.35 -5.26 5.86
N LEU A 95 3.73 -4.05 5.47
CA LEU A 95 4.90 -3.36 5.99
C LEU A 95 4.65 -2.82 7.40
N PHE A 96 3.49 -2.17 7.58
CA PHE A 96 3.08 -1.59 8.86
C PHE A 96 1.64 -1.96 9.17
N GLN A 97 1.40 -2.28 10.44
CA GLN A 97 0.07 -2.56 10.97
C GLN A 97 -0.15 -1.76 12.27
N TYR A 98 -1.32 -1.14 12.39
CA TYR A 98 -1.71 -0.47 13.61
C TYR A 98 -2.17 -1.49 14.66
N ASP A 99 -1.58 -1.39 15.83
CA ASP A 99 -2.01 -2.08 17.05
C ASP A 99 -2.65 -1.07 18.01
N LYS A 100 -3.77 -1.43 18.64
CA LYS A 100 -4.53 -0.52 19.52
C LYS A 100 -3.74 -0.13 20.77
N ASP A 101 -2.88 -0.99 21.25
CA ASP A 101 -2.12 -0.80 22.50
C ASP A 101 -0.72 -0.22 22.22
N HIS A 102 -0.14 -0.55 21.07
CA HIS A 102 1.23 -0.20 20.71
C HIS A 102 1.32 0.86 19.57
N GLY A 103 0.22 1.17 18.89
CA GLY A 103 0.22 2.07 17.74
C GLY A 103 0.74 1.40 16.47
N LEU A 104 1.32 2.15 15.54
CA LEU A 104 1.81 1.62 14.28
C LEU A 104 3.08 0.77 14.50
N GLU A 105 3.10 -0.47 14.06
CA GLU A 105 4.22 -1.41 14.19
C GLU A 105 4.72 -1.86 12.82
N ILE A 106 6.04 -2.03 12.67
CA ILE A 106 6.64 -2.67 11.50
C ILE A 106 6.34 -4.18 11.59
N ARG A 107 5.84 -4.75 10.49
CA ARG A 107 5.63 -6.19 10.32
C ARG A 107 6.70 -6.79 9.44
N GLU A 108 6.90 -6.22 8.27
CA GLU A 108 7.86 -6.70 7.28
C GLU A 108 8.67 -5.53 6.71
N ASP A 109 9.82 -5.83 6.14
CA ASP A 109 10.63 -4.86 5.40
C ASP A 109 10.11 -4.75 3.96
N LEU A 110 10.38 -3.60 3.32
CA LEU A 110 10.04 -3.38 1.92
C LEU A 110 10.74 -4.42 1.04
N PHE A 111 9.97 -5.06 0.15
CA PHE A 111 10.49 -6.08 -0.76
C PHE A 111 11.13 -5.44 -2.01
N HIS A 112 10.43 -4.51 -2.67
CA HIS A 112 10.93 -3.81 -3.85
C HIS A 112 11.76 -2.59 -3.46
N VAL A 113 13.05 -2.80 -3.25
CA VAL A 113 14.00 -1.75 -2.84
C VAL A 113 14.73 -1.09 -4.01
N GLU A 114 14.56 -1.61 -5.23
CA GLU A 114 15.28 -1.17 -6.44
C GLU A 114 15.02 0.31 -6.72
N LYS A 115 13.76 0.74 -6.69
CA LYS A 115 13.40 2.15 -6.87
C LYS A 115 14.10 3.06 -5.85
N LEU A 116 14.19 2.63 -4.59
CA LEU A 116 14.89 3.41 -3.56
C LEU A 116 16.39 3.53 -3.84
N LYS A 117 17.02 2.46 -4.36
CA LYS A 117 18.43 2.45 -4.75
C LYS A 117 18.66 3.37 -5.94
N ASP A 118 17.83 3.28 -6.97
CA ASP A 118 17.92 4.10 -8.19
C ASP A 118 17.81 5.59 -7.90
N TYR A 119 16.99 5.97 -6.93
CA TYR A 119 16.83 7.36 -6.48
C TYR A 119 17.74 7.76 -5.32
N GLY A 120 18.68 6.89 -4.90
CA GLY A 120 19.61 7.17 -3.80
C GLY A 120 18.94 7.37 -2.43
N GLN A 121 17.78 6.77 -2.21
CA GLN A 121 17.01 6.89 -0.96
C GLN A 121 17.12 5.64 -0.07
N TYR A 122 17.78 4.59 -0.52
CA TYR A 122 17.82 3.32 0.20
C TYR A 122 18.48 3.43 1.58
N GLU A 123 19.58 4.17 1.71
CA GLU A 123 20.27 4.37 2.99
C GLU A 123 19.39 5.12 3.99
N LYS A 124 18.69 6.17 3.53
CA LYS A 124 17.73 6.91 4.37
C LYS A 124 16.58 6.04 4.83
N TYR A 125 16.08 5.15 3.96
CA TYR A 125 15.07 4.17 4.32
C TYR A 125 15.57 3.24 5.43
N CYS A 126 16.75 2.65 5.29
CA CYS A 126 17.35 1.77 6.29
C CYS A 126 17.53 2.47 7.64
N GLU A 127 18.03 3.72 7.62
CA GLU A 127 18.18 4.52 8.83
C GLU A 127 16.84 4.82 9.51
N ALA A 128 15.82 5.23 8.73
CA ALA A 128 14.48 5.50 9.25
C ALA A 128 13.83 4.25 9.88
N VAL A 129 13.95 3.09 9.23
CA VAL A 129 13.45 1.81 9.76
C VAL A 129 14.16 1.44 11.06
N LYS A 130 15.50 1.62 11.12
CA LYS A 130 16.28 1.36 12.33
C LYS A 130 15.82 2.25 13.49
N LEU A 131 15.74 3.56 13.27
CA LEU A 131 15.30 4.52 14.29
C LEU A 131 13.88 4.22 14.78
N PHE A 132 12.98 3.84 13.87
CA PHE A 132 11.61 3.48 14.23
C PHE A 132 11.59 2.22 15.13
N ARG A 133 12.38 1.20 14.81
CA ARG A 133 12.50 -0.03 15.62
C ARG A 133 13.08 0.25 17.00
N GLU A 134 14.13 1.06 17.08
CA GLU A 134 14.78 1.45 18.34
C GLU A 134 13.81 2.23 19.24
N GLY A 135 13.14 3.26 18.74
CA GLY A 135 12.16 4.03 19.48
C GLY A 135 10.97 3.20 19.97
N ARG A 136 10.55 2.18 19.22
CA ARG A 136 9.52 1.23 19.65
C ARG A 136 9.99 0.29 20.75
N ALA A 137 11.24 -0.16 20.67
CA ALA A 137 11.82 -1.02 21.71
C ALA A 137 11.92 -0.29 23.07
N GLU A 138 12.28 1.00 23.04
CA GLU A 138 12.32 1.86 24.23
C GLU A 138 10.93 2.08 24.83
N GLN A 139 9.91 2.36 23.99
CA GLN A 139 8.53 2.53 24.44
C GLN A 139 7.96 1.25 25.07
N LYS A 140 8.29 0.07 24.55
CA LYS A 140 7.88 -1.22 25.13
C LYS A 140 8.54 -1.45 26.49
N LYS A 141 9.83 -1.11 26.65
CA LYS A 141 10.54 -1.21 27.94
C LYS A 141 9.99 -0.25 29.00
N ALA A 142 9.58 0.95 28.60
CA ALA A 142 9.03 1.95 29.52
C ALA A 142 7.61 1.61 30.03
N ARG A 143 6.91 0.68 29.39
CA ARG A 143 5.55 0.23 29.74
C ARG A 143 5.50 -1.11 30.50
N ALA A 144 6.61 -1.85 30.52
CA ALA A 144 6.76 -3.11 31.23
C ALA A 144 7.24 -2.88 32.67
#